data_0f6283df40ac61228454d4c802257617
#
_entry.id   0f6283df40ac61228454d4c802257617
#
_cell.length_a   1.000
_cell.length_b   1.000
_cell.length_c   1.000
_cell.angle_alpha   90.00
_cell.angle_beta   90.00
_cell.angle_gamma   90.00
#
_symmetry.space_group_name_H-M   'P 1'
#
loop_
_entity.id
_entity.type
_entity.pdbx_description
1 polymer ?
#
loop_
_entity_poly.entity_id
_entity_poly.type
_entity_poly.pdbx_seq_one_letter_code
_entity_poly.pdbx_strand_id
1 'polypeptide(L)'
;VSEQTFERLTLTVSEHRRTSLNGELLQCAKQRRAGAGLFLRVASIARLVRLNSGITSAAAAILTASMVVPPIQATQMALIAAVVVTLSNGGYALNDICDRAIDKINQPGRPIPAGRISVPYALLVGSGNLVAAVVLAVPLSRWCIALTLTDAFLLGAYAVWSKRLGPVKNILIGYLVASGFLIGAYNWDRIDPAIAVLAACAFFATIAREMVKDVQDIEGDRYHGARTLPIMFGPHIAYVATSACLALCLILAAVPYVMGLVNDAYMALLLVAVGAFLIGWRLRHASARLCQYMIMAGSIVVLVAFAIGYV
;
A
#
# COMPACT_ATOMS: atom_id res chain seq x y z
N VAL A 1 -35.60 66.89 16.88
CA VAL A 1 -34.38 66.08 17.08
C VAL A 1 -33.24 66.84 16.42
N SER A 2 -32.24 67.27 17.20
CA SER A 2 -31.15 68.11 16.68
C SER A 2 -30.27 67.29 15.74
N GLU A 3 -29.74 67.94 14.69
CA GLU A 3 -28.85 67.32 13.70
C GLU A 3 -27.68 66.54 14.37
N GLN A 4 -27.18 67.02 15.50
CA GLN A 4 -26.17 66.37 16.34
C GLN A 4 -26.62 65.02 16.94
N THR A 5 -27.91 64.81 17.21
CA THR A 5 -28.44 63.57 17.75
C THR A 5 -28.55 62.51 16.64
N PHE A 6 -28.84 62.91 15.41
CA PHE A 6 -28.94 62.07 14.25
C PHE A 6 -27.52 61.58 13.80
N GLU A 7 -26.52 62.45 13.81
CA GLU A 7 -25.13 62.08 13.53
C GLU A 7 -24.56 61.06 14.55
N ARG A 8 -24.81 61.26 15.83
CA ARG A 8 -24.38 60.34 16.88
C ARG A 8 -25.04 58.96 16.72
N LEU A 9 -26.31 58.87 16.38
CA LEU A 9 -27.02 57.60 16.14
C LEU A 9 -26.49 56.88 14.91
N THR A 10 -26.19 57.59 13.83
CA THR A 10 -25.62 57.00 12.61
C THR A 10 -24.19 56.47 12.84
N LEU A 11 -23.37 57.16 13.59
CA LEU A 11 -22.03 56.72 13.96
C LEU A 11 -22.08 55.48 14.85
N THR A 12 -22.94 55.43 15.86
CA THR A 12 -23.08 54.27 16.76
C THR A 12 -23.59 52.99 16.04
N VAL A 13 -24.53 53.15 15.10
CA VAL A 13 -25.06 52.04 14.27
C VAL A 13 -23.97 51.58 13.29
N SER A 14 -23.16 52.45 12.75
CA SER A 14 -22.06 52.09 11.84
C SER A 14 -20.93 51.38 12.57
N GLU A 15 -20.60 51.77 13.80
CA GLU A 15 -19.60 51.07 14.64
C GLU A 15 -20.11 49.71 15.09
N HIS A 16 -21.36 49.60 15.48
CA HIS A 16 -21.96 48.32 15.87
C HIS A 16 -21.99 47.32 14.69
N ARG A 17 -22.31 47.78 13.49
CA ARG A 17 -22.23 46.97 12.26
C ARG A 17 -20.81 46.54 11.93
N ARG A 18 -19.81 47.43 12.08
CA ARG A 18 -18.40 47.11 11.85
C ARG A 18 -17.87 46.08 12.82
N THR A 19 -18.21 46.14 14.11
CA THR A 19 -17.80 45.18 15.13
C THR A 19 -18.45 43.83 14.92
N SER A 20 -19.75 43.76 14.54
CA SER A 20 -20.44 42.54 14.18
C SER A 20 -19.82 41.86 12.94
N LEU A 21 -19.60 42.60 11.86
CA LEU A 21 -18.97 42.09 10.63
C LEU A 21 -17.55 41.56 10.86
N ASN A 22 -16.75 42.26 11.66
CA ASN A 22 -15.41 41.82 12.03
C ASN A 22 -15.44 40.53 12.89
N GLY A 23 -16.42 40.39 13.77
CA GLY A 23 -16.65 39.18 14.54
C GLY A 23 -16.98 37.98 13.63
N GLU A 24 -17.89 38.14 12.70
CA GLU A 24 -18.29 37.11 11.73
C GLU A 24 -17.13 36.71 10.80
N LEU A 25 -16.35 37.67 10.30
CA LEU A 25 -15.19 37.41 9.47
C LEU A 25 -14.09 36.64 10.22
N LEU A 26 -13.85 37.00 11.48
CA LEU A 26 -12.90 36.27 12.37
C LEU A 26 -13.37 34.86 12.66
N GLN A 27 -14.65 34.64 12.87
CA GLN A 27 -15.24 33.34 13.10
C GLN A 27 -15.18 32.47 11.83
N CYS A 28 -15.49 33.02 10.68
CA CYS A 28 -15.37 32.36 9.38
C CYS A 28 -13.90 32.00 9.06
N ALA A 29 -12.95 32.89 9.35
CA ALA A 29 -11.52 32.64 9.18
C ALA A 29 -11.02 31.54 10.13
N LYS A 30 -11.49 31.50 11.39
CA LYS A 30 -11.20 30.41 12.35
C LYS A 30 -11.78 29.06 11.87
N GLN A 31 -13.01 29.03 11.39
CA GLN A 31 -13.64 27.81 10.84
C GLN A 31 -12.92 27.30 9.60
N ARG A 32 -12.53 28.20 8.67
CA ARG A 32 -11.73 27.82 7.49
C ARG A 32 -10.36 27.27 7.88
N ARG A 33 -9.68 27.86 8.86
CA ARG A 33 -8.40 27.34 9.39
C ARG A 33 -8.56 26.00 10.08
N ALA A 34 -9.63 25.80 10.84
CA ALA A 34 -9.93 24.51 11.49
C ALA A 34 -10.25 23.43 10.46
N GLY A 35 -11.06 23.73 9.43
CA GLY A 35 -11.36 22.80 8.35
C GLY A 35 -10.12 22.45 7.51
N ALA A 36 -9.29 23.44 7.17
CA ALA A 36 -8.02 23.18 6.48
C ALA A 36 -7.07 22.33 7.33
N GLY A 37 -7.01 22.55 8.64
CA GLY A 37 -6.22 21.75 9.57
C GLY A 37 -6.69 20.30 9.67
N LEU A 38 -8.01 20.07 9.70
CA LEU A 38 -8.60 18.72 9.69
C LEU A 38 -8.30 17.99 8.38
N PHE A 39 -8.50 18.65 7.25
CA PHE A 39 -8.21 18.10 5.92
C PHE A 39 -6.73 17.68 5.80
N LEU A 40 -5.81 18.54 6.24
CA LEU A 40 -4.37 18.23 6.22
C LEU A 40 -4.01 17.05 7.12
N ARG A 41 -4.69 16.90 8.27
CA ARG A 41 -4.50 15.73 9.16
C ARG A 41 -5.00 14.46 8.51
N VAL A 42 -6.22 14.45 7.97
CA VAL A 42 -6.80 13.29 7.26
C VAL A 42 -5.92 12.88 6.08
N ALA A 43 -5.50 13.85 5.25
CA ALA A 43 -4.60 13.59 4.13
C ALA A 43 -3.24 13.03 4.58
N SER A 44 -2.72 13.48 5.73
CA SER A 44 -1.47 12.96 6.29
C SER A 44 -1.62 11.53 6.81
N ILE A 45 -2.74 11.20 7.45
CA ILE A 45 -3.04 9.82 7.89
C ILE A 45 -3.20 8.92 6.66
N ALA A 46 -3.98 9.32 5.65
CA ALA A 46 -4.16 8.55 4.41
C ALA A 46 -2.82 8.28 3.69
N ARG A 47 -1.88 9.23 3.75
CA ARG A 47 -0.52 9.04 3.23
C ARG A 47 0.32 8.11 4.10
N LEU A 48 0.21 8.19 5.43
CA LEU A 48 0.92 7.32 6.36
C LEU A 48 0.55 5.84 6.13
N VAL A 49 -0.75 5.56 6.06
CA VAL A 49 -1.27 4.19 5.84
C VAL A 49 -1.22 3.76 4.38
N ARG A 50 -0.79 4.64 3.46
CA ARG A 50 -0.75 4.39 2.00
C ARG A 50 -2.08 3.80 1.49
N LEU A 51 -3.16 4.52 1.73
CA LEU A 51 -4.53 4.08 1.44
C LEU A 51 -4.69 3.46 0.04
N ASN A 52 -4.03 4.01 -0.99
CA ASN A 52 -4.05 3.46 -2.35
C ASN A 52 -3.53 2.02 -2.40
N SER A 53 -2.44 1.71 -1.67
CA SER A 53 -1.89 0.35 -1.59
C SER A 53 -2.83 -0.59 -0.85
N GLY A 54 -3.47 -0.13 0.22
CA GLY A 54 -4.50 -0.89 0.94
C GLY A 54 -5.69 -1.25 0.04
N ILE A 55 -6.19 -0.31 -0.76
CA ILE A 55 -7.27 -0.54 -1.73
C ILE A 55 -6.86 -1.58 -2.78
N THR A 56 -5.64 -1.50 -3.33
CA THR A 56 -5.13 -2.48 -4.29
C THR A 56 -5.02 -3.87 -3.68
N SER A 57 -4.55 -3.98 -2.43
CA SER A 57 -4.48 -5.25 -1.70
C SER A 57 -5.87 -5.82 -1.43
N ALA A 58 -6.85 -4.98 -1.09
CA ALA A 58 -8.25 -5.39 -0.91
C ALA A 58 -8.84 -5.92 -2.22
N ALA A 59 -8.60 -5.23 -3.35
CA ALA A 59 -9.08 -5.69 -4.66
C ALA A 59 -8.51 -7.07 -5.02
N ALA A 60 -7.23 -7.32 -4.73
CA ALA A 60 -6.60 -8.62 -4.92
C ALA A 60 -7.25 -9.71 -4.05
N ALA A 61 -7.50 -9.42 -2.77
CA ALA A 61 -8.15 -10.35 -1.87
C ALA A 61 -9.62 -10.62 -2.24
N ILE A 62 -10.35 -9.60 -2.69
CA ILE A 62 -11.73 -9.75 -3.20
C ILE A 62 -11.73 -10.62 -4.46
N LEU A 63 -10.78 -10.41 -5.39
CA LEU A 63 -10.68 -11.24 -6.58
C LEU A 63 -10.51 -12.72 -6.20
N THR A 64 -9.55 -13.05 -5.34
CA THR A 64 -9.35 -14.45 -4.91
C THR A 64 -10.56 -14.99 -4.14
N ALA A 65 -11.23 -14.17 -3.34
CA ALA A 65 -12.45 -14.53 -2.65
C ALA A 65 -13.61 -14.85 -3.62
N SER A 66 -13.67 -14.16 -4.77
CA SER A 66 -14.69 -14.44 -5.80
C SER A 66 -14.44 -15.74 -6.58
N MET A 67 -13.20 -16.26 -6.55
CA MET A 67 -12.82 -17.54 -7.18
C MET A 67 -13.12 -18.76 -6.28
N VAL A 68 -13.52 -18.57 -5.03
CA VAL A 68 -13.81 -19.67 -4.08
C VAL A 68 -15.12 -20.36 -4.42
N VAL A 69 -15.11 -21.69 -4.44
CA VAL A 69 -16.30 -22.52 -4.68
C VAL A 69 -16.53 -23.46 -3.48
N PRO A 70 -17.72 -23.45 -2.87
CA PRO A 70 -18.91 -22.62 -3.16
C PRO A 70 -18.68 -21.13 -2.83
N PRO A 71 -19.44 -20.22 -3.45
CA PRO A 71 -19.28 -18.79 -3.24
C PRO A 71 -19.41 -18.42 -1.76
N ILE A 72 -18.54 -17.53 -1.28
CA ILE A 72 -18.60 -17.00 0.08
C ILE A 72 -19.59 -15.82 0.15
N GLN A 73 -20.11 -15.56 1.36
CA GLN A 73 -21.08 -14.48 1.56
C GLN A 73 -20.43 -13.09 1.39
N ALA A 74 -21.21 -12.12 0.94
CA ALA A 74 -20.73 -10.74 0.76
C ALA A 74 -20.15 -10.12 2.04
N THR A 75 -20.71 -10.47 3.21
CA THR A 75 -20.18 -10.06 4.53
C THR A 75 -18.78 -10.61 4.79
N GLN A 76 -18.52 -11.86 4.42
CA GLN A 76 -17.19 -12.48 4.53
C GLN A 76 -16.19 -11.84 3.56
N MET A 77 -16.61 -11.54 2.33
CA MET A 77 -15.77 -10.80 1.36
C MET A 77 -15.40 -9.41 1.89
N ALA A 78 -16.36 -8.69 2.48
CA ALA A 78 -16.11 -7.38 3.09
C ALA A 78 -15.13 -7.48 4.28
N LEU A 79 -15.27 -8.51 5.12
CA LEU A 79 -14.35 -8.76 6.24
C LEU A 79 -12.94 -9.12 5.75
N ILE A 80 -12.81 -9.97 4.73
CA ILE A 80 -11.53 -10.29 4.10
C ILE A 80 -10.83 -9.03 3.59
N ALA A 81 -11.57 -8.18 2.85
CA ALA A 81 -11.05 -6.92 2.36
C ALA A 81 -10.59 -6.00 3.51
N ALA A 82 -11.39 -5.89 4.57
CA ALA A 82 -11.06 -5.09 5.76
C ALA A 82 -9.83 -5.62 6.50
N VAL A 83 -9.67 -6.95 6.65
CA VAL A 83 -8.48 -7.58 7.21
C VAL A 83 -7.23 -7.20 6.43
N VAL A 84 -7.25 -7.36 5.11
CA VAL A 84 -6.09 -7.08 4.26
C VAL A 84 -5.75 -5.59 4.23
N VAL A 85 -6.75 -4.70 4.21
CA VAL A 85 -6.54 -3.25 4.31
C VAL A 85 -5.88 -2.88 5.64
N THR A 86 -6.41 -3.38 6.75
CA THR A 86 -5.88 -3.04 8.09
C THR A 86 -4.48 -3.63 8.31
N LEU A 87 -4.18 -4.86 7.85
CA LEU A 87 -2.81 -5.39 7.83
C LEU A 87 -1.86 -4.48 7.05
N SER A 88 -2.22 -4.12 5.82
CA SER A 88 -1.40 -3.24 4.97
C SER A 88 -1.17 -1.88 5.62
N ASN A 89 -2.23 -1.26 6.13
CA ASN A 89 -2.18 0.05 6.81
C ASN A 89 -1.27 0.01 8.04
N GLY A 90 -1.41 -1.03 8.87
CA GLY A 90 -0.58 -1.25 10.06
C GLY A 90 0.90 -1.40 9.69
N GLY A 91 1.19 -2.26 8.71
CA GLY A 91 2.54 -2.50 8.23
C GLY A 91 3.22 -1.23 7.69
N TYR A 92 2.54 -0.46 6.85
CA TYR A 92 3.10 0.79 6.32
C TYR A 92 3.35 1.84 7.41
N ALA A 93 2.44 2.00 8.36
CA ALA A 93 2.62 2.95 9.44
C ALA A 93 3.83 2.60 10.34
N LEU A 94 3.99 1.32 10.69
CA LEU A 94 5.13 0.83 11.47
C LEU A 94 6.44 0.94 10.68
N ASN A 95 6.44 0.60 9.40
CA ASN A 95 7.61 0.76 8.53
C ASN A 95 8.07 2.21 8.46
N ASP A 96 7.16 3.17 8.26
CA ASP A 96 7.50 4.60 8.18
C ASP A 96 8.08 5.13 9.50
N ILE A 97 7.72 4.55 10.68
CA ILE A 97 8.35 4.87 11.96
C ILE A 97 9.82 4.41 11.97
N CYS A 98 10.10 3.20 11.52
CA CYS A 98 11.44 2.62 11.55
C CYS A 98 12.36 3.25 10.51
N ASP A 99 11.81 3.61 9.37
CA ASP A 99 12.55 4.23 8.27
C ASP A 99 12.64 5.76 8.38
N ARG A 100 12.10 6.39 9.44
CA ARG A 100 12.02 7.86 9.57
C ARG A 100 13.34 8.60 9.35
N ALA A 101 14.47 7.99 9.71
CA ALA A 101 15.79 8.60 9.52
C ALA A 101 16.23 8.51 8.04
N ILE A 102 16.04 7.36 7.41
CA ILE A 102 16.32 7.12 5.98
C ILE A 102 15.40 7.99 5.11
N ASP A 103 14.13 8.07 5.47
CA ASP A 103 13.12 8.84 4.74
C ASP A 103 13.37 10.36 4.77
N LYS A 104 14.10 10.87 5.75
CA LYS A 104 14.56 12.27 5.71
C LYS A 104 15.43 12.57 4.47
N ILE A 105 16.14 11.57 3.98
CA ILE A 105 17.01 11.68 2.80
C ILE A 105 16.25 11.27 1.55
N ASN A 106 15.69 10.06 1.54
CA ASN A 106 15.08 9.48 0.34
C ASN A 106 13.69 10.05 0.03
N GLN A 107 12.89 10.35 1.07
CA GLN A 107 11.47 10.76 0.95
C GLN A 107 11.06 11.80 2.00
N PRO A 108 11.65 13.02 2.00
CA PRO A 108 11.42 14.04 3.04
C PRO A 108 9.95 14.52 3.12
N GLY A 109 9.18 14.29 2.06
CA GLY A 109 7.75 14.61 2.01
C GLY A 109 6.82 13.63 2.73
N ARG A 110 7.32 12.50 3.30
CA ARG A 110 6.50 11.59 4.09
C ARG A 110 5.99 12.26 5.39
N PRO A 111 4.83 11.81 5.94
CA PRO A 111 4.20 12.48 7.08
C PRO A 111 5.07 12.58 8.33
N ILE A 112 5.83 11.54 8.69
CA ILE A 112 6.68 11.51 9.89
C ILE A 112 7.94 12.38 9.70
N PRO A 113 8.75 12.21 8.65
CA PRO A 113 9.91 13.06 8.41
C PRO A 113 9.55 14.54 8.27
N ALA A 114 8.40 14.86 7.68
CA ALA A 114 7.89 16.22 7.51
C ALA A 114 7.27 16.82 8.81
N GLY A 115 7.28 16.09 9.93
CA GLY A 115 6.73 16.55 11.21
C GLY A 115 5.20 16.71 11.25
N ARG A 116 4.47 16.19 10.25
CA ARG A 116 3.00 16.27 10.19
C ARG A 116 2.30 15.24 11.08
N ILE A 117 2.96 14.14 11.37
CA ILE A 117 2.48 13.08 12.28
C ILE A 117 3.61 12.75 13.25
N SER A 118 3.27 12.71 14.55
CA SER A 118 4.21 12.31 15.61
C SER A 118 4.41 10.79 15.62
N VAL A 119 5.59 10.33 16.05
CA VAL A 119 5.90 8.90 16.17
C VAL A 119 4.93 8.15 17.10
N PRO A 120 4.56 8.67 18.29
CA PRO A 120 3.57 7.98 19.14
C PRO A 120 2.21 7.82 18.48
N TYR A 121 1.75 8.83 17.73
CA TYR A 121 0.49 8.74 17.02
C TYR A 121 0.56 7.73 15.84
N ALA A 122 1.66 7.72 15.10
CA ALA A 122 1.88 6.73 14.05
C ALA A 122 1.95 5.30 14.61
N LEU A 123 2.55 5.12 15.80
CA LEU A 123 2.59 3.83 16.50
C LEU A 123 1.18 3.38 16.89
N LEU A 124 0.36 4.29 17.46
CA LEU A 124 -1.03 3.99 17.79
C LEU A 124 -1.84 3.58 16.56
N VAL A 125 -1.68 4.30 15.44
CA VAL A 125 -2.35 3.97 14.17
C VAL A 125 -1.86 2.62 13.65
N GLY A 126 -0.55 2.38 13.64
CA GLY A 126 0.05 1.14 13.13
C GLY A 126 -0.38 -0.08 13.94
N SER A 127 -0.16 -0.07 15.25
CA SER A 127 -0.52 -1.19 16.13
C SER A 127 -2.04 -1.39 16.21
N GLY A 128 -2.82 -0.31 16.26
CA GLY A 128 -4.28 -0.36 16.25
C GLY A 128 -4.85 -1.03 14.99
N ASN A 129 -4.25 -0.77 13.83
CA ASN A 129 -4.64 -1.44 12.58
C ASN A 129 -4.29 -2.94 12.60
N LEU A 130 -3.12 -3.35 13.14
CA LEU A 130 -2.78 -4.77 13.26
C LEU A 130 -3.73 -5.50 14.22
N VAL A 131 -4.07 -4.90 15.36
CA VAL A 131 -5.06 -5.46 16.30
C VAL A 131 -6.44 -5.55 15.63
N ALA A 132 -6.87 -4.51 14.93
CA ALA A 132 -8.12 -4.50 14.19
C ALA A 132 -8.19 -5.63 13.14
N ALA A 133 -7.09 -5.88 12.42
CA ALA A 133 -7.01 -6.98 11.45
C ALA A 133 -7.27 -8.33 12.12
N VAL A 134 -6.63 -8.60 13.26
CA VAL A 134 -6.83 -9.85 14.01
C VAL A 134 -8.29 -9.99 14.49
N VAL A 135 -8.86 -8.92 15.04
CA VAL A 135 -10.27 -8.91 15.50
C VAL A 135 -11.23 -9.17 14.34
N LEU A 136 -11.01 -8.52 13.19
CA LEU A 136 -11.83 -8.69 11.97
C LEU A 136 -11.69 -10.09 11.37
N ALA A 137 -10.57 -10.79 11.58
CA ALA A 137 -10.37 -12.15 11.11
C ALA A 137 -11.10 -13.21 11.95
N VAL A 138 -11.47 -12.90 13.20
CA VAL A 138 -12.12 -13.85 14.13
C VAL A 138 -13.37 -14.54 13.55
N PRO A 139 -14.32 -13.83 12.90
CA PRO A 139 -15.50 -14.45 12.32
C PRO A 139 -15.25 -15.18 10.98
N LEU A 140 -14.00 -15.20 10.50
CA LEU A 140 -13.60 -15.86 9.27
C LEU A 140 -13.14 -17.31 9.55
N SER A 141 -12.49 -17.95 8.58
CA SER A 141 -11.97 -19.30 8.74
C SER A 141 -10.73 -19.33 9.66
N ARG A 142 -10.46 -20.53 10.24
CA ARG A 142 -9.24 -20.77 11.02
C ARG A 142 -7.95 -20.42 10.25
N TRP A 143 -7.96 -20.58 8.94
CA TRP A 143 -6.84 -20.26 8.06
C TRP A 143 -6.64 -18.75 7.91
N CYS A 144 -7.73 -18.00 7.77
CA CYS A 144 -7.67 -16.54 7.76
C CYS A 144 -7.10 -15.98 9.08
N ILE A 145 -7.53 -16.53 10.22
CA ILE A 145 -7.03 -16.12 11.54
C ILE A 145 -5.53 -16.44 11.63
N ALA A 146 -5.12 -17.68 11.29
CA ALA A 146 -3.73 -18.11 11.37
C ALA A 146 -2.80 -17.26 10.52
N LEU A 147 -3.19 -16.96 9.26
CA LEU A 147 -2.43 -16.08 8.38
C LEU A 147 -2.38 -14.66 8.92
N THR A 148 -3.52 -14.09 9.34
CA THR A 148 -3.58 -12.73 9.86
C THR A 148 -2.69 -12.55 11.09
N LEU A 149 -2.67 -13.54 12.01
CA LEU A 149 -1.77 -13.53 13.17
C LEU A 149 -0.31 -13.61 12.75
N THR A 150 0.02 -14.49 11.81
CA THR A 150 1.38 -14.63 11.27
C THR A 150 1.83 -13.33 10.60
N ASP A 151 0.99 -12.74 9.76
CA ASP A 151 1.32 -11.51 9.05
C ASP A 151 1.46 -10.32 10.00
N ALA A 152 0.58 -10.20 11.00
CA ALA A 152 0.68 -9.15 12.02
C ALA A 152 1.99 -9.27 12.83
N PHE A 153 2.37 -10.49 13.21
CA PHE A 153 3.65 -10.76 13.86
C PHE A 153 4.84 -10.42 12.96
N LEU A 154 4.82 -10.88 11.71
CA LEU A 154 5.89 -10.63 10.74
C LEU A 154 6.02 -9.14 10.39
N LEU A 155 4.92 -8.41 10.28
CA LEU A 155 4.94 -6.94 10.08
C LEU A 155 5.55 -6.22 11.28
N GLY A 156 5.21 -6.63 12.51
CA GLY A 156 5.84 -6.10 13.71
C GLY A 156 7.33 -6.41 13.78
N ALA A 157 7.72 -7.64 13.50
CA ALA A 157 9.11 -8.08 13.44
C ALA A 157 9.89 -7.36 12.34
N TYR A 158 9.30 -7.22 11.15
CA TYR A 158 9.88 -6.47 10.04
C TYR A 158 10.16 -5.02 10.43
N ALA A 159 9.23 -4.36 11.09
CA ALA A 159 9.41 -2.98 11.52
C ALA A 159 10.67 -2.82 12.41
N VAL A 160 10.97 -3.79 13.28
CA VAL A 160 12.14 -3.75 14.17
C VAL A 160 13.44 -4.15 13.48
N TRP A 161 13.40 -5.15 12.60
CA TRP A 161 14.61 -5.80 12.06
C TRP A 161 14.88 -5.54 10.58
N SER A 162 14.02 -4.81 9.86
CA SER A 162 14.15 -4.59 8.40
C SER A 162 15.54 -4.19 7.94
N LYS A 163 16.24 -3.34 8.70
CA LYS A 163 17.61 -2.88 8.39
C LYS A 163 18.65 -3.97 8.46
N ARG A 164 18.43 -5.02 9.27
CA ARG A 164 19.36 -6.13 9.49
C ARG A 164 19.09 -7.32 8.57
N LEU A 165 17.89 -7.40 7.99
CA LEU A 165 17.49 -8.53 7.17
C LEU A 165 18.18 -8.60 5.80
N GLY A 166 18.80 -7.51 5.35
CA GLY A 166 19.43 -7.47 4.03
C GLY A 166 18.46 -7.86 2.90
N PRO A 167 18.87 -8.73 1.95
CA PRO A 167 18.00 -9.18 0.86
C PRO A 167 16.77 -9.98 1.32
N VAL A 168 16.81 -10.58 2.52
CA VAL A 168 15.69 -11.36 3.08
C VAL A 168 14.46 -10.50 3.29
N LYS A 169 14.61 -9.18 3.49
CA LYS A 169 13.48 -8.26 3.59
C LYS A 169 12.56 -8.31 2.36
N ASN A 170 13.13 -8.48 1.16
CA ASN A 170 12.37 -8.49 -0.09
C ASN A 170 11.53 -9.79 -0.21
N ILE A 171 12.06 -10.90 0.28
CA ILE A 171 11.34 -12.18 0.38
C ILE A 171 10.18 -12.04 1.36
N LEU A 172 10.40 -11.42 2.51
CA LEU A 172 9.37 -11.19 3.51
C LEU A 172 8.25 -10.28 2.97
N ILE A 173 8.60 -9.18 2.28
CA ILE A 173 7.58 -8.30 1.65
C ILE A 173 6.82 -9.06 0.56
N GLY A 174 7.51 -9.88 -0.24
CA GLY A 174 6.87 -10.74 -1.24
C GLY A 174 5.87 -11.70 -0.60
N TYR A 175 6.24 -12.37 0.50
CA TYR A 175 5.35 -13.24 1.27
C TYR A 175 4.12 -12.47 1.79
N LEU A 176 4.31 -11.30 2.41
CA LEU A 176 3.21 -10.49 2.95
C LEU A 176 2.22 -10.02 1.87
N VAL A 177 2.69 -9.79 0.65
CA VAL A 177 1.78 -9.48 -0.47
C VAL A 177 1.06 -10.74 -0.95
N ALA A 178 1.76 -11.87 -1.08
CA ALA A 178 1.17 -13.14 -1.49
C ALA A 178 0.14 -13.66 -0.47
N SER A 179 0.38 -13.47 0.83
CA SER A 179 -0.54 -13.87 1.91
C SER A 179 -1.89 -13.18 1.79
N GLY A 180 -1.94 -11.93 1.30
CA GLY A 180 -3.19 -11.22 1.04
C GLY A 180 -4.10 -11.95 0.04
N PHE A 181 -3.54 -12.58 -0.99
CA PHE A 181 -4.26 -13.45 -1.93
C PHE A 181 -4.72 -14.73 -1.25
N LEU A 182 -3.88 -15.30 -0.38
CA LEU A 182 -4.19 -16.53 0.34
C LEU A 182 -5.24 -16.32 1.45
N ILE A 183 -5.28 -15.13 2.08
CA ILE A 183 -6.39 -14.73 2.97
C ILE A 183 -7.70 -14.67 2.17
N GLY A 184 -7.65 -14.16 0.92
CA GLY A 184 -8.78 -14.16 0.01
C GLY A 184 -9.30 -15.56 -0.33
N ALA A 185 -8.42 -16.58 -0.39
CA ALA A 185 -8.82 -17.96 -0.62
C ALA A 185 -9.75 -18.53 0.47
N TYR A 186 -9.85 -17.86 1.63
CA TYR A 186 -10.74 -18.13 2.75
C TYR A 186 -10.56 -19.52 3.42
N ASN A 187 -10.45 -20.59 2.64
CA ASN A 187 -10.25 -21.95 3.15
C ASN A 187 -9.17 -22.69 2.37
N TRP A 188 -8.14 -23.19 3.08
CA TRP A 188 -7.00 -23.86 2.47
C TRP A 188 -7.20 -25.36 2.24
N ASP A 189 -8.24 -25.94 2.83
CA ASP A 189 -8.51 -27.37 2.61
C ASP A 189 -8.87 -27.66 1.14
N ARG A 190 -9.24 -26.61 0.36
CA ARG A 190 -9.60 -26.67 -1.06
C ARG A 190 -9.16 -25.39 -1.80
N ILE A 191 -7.85 -25.09 -1.79
CA ILE A 191 -7.32 -23.97 -2.57
C ILE A 191 -7.39 -24.30 -4.06
N ASP A 192 -8.01 -23.42 -4.81
CA ASP A 192 -7.95 -23.48 -6.28
C ASP A 192 -6.51 -23.26 -6.76
N PRO A 193 -5.97 -24.13 -7.65
CA PRO A 193 -4.62 -23.99 -8.20
C PRO A 193 -4.35 -22.61 -8.82
N ALA A 194 -5.36 -21.97 -9.43
CA ALA A 194 -5.22 -20.64 -10.00
C ALA A 194 -4.94 -19.57 -8.94
N ILE A 195 -5.56 -19.66 -7.75
CA ILE A 195 -5.28 -18.78 -6.62
C ILE A 195 -3.83 -18.95 -6.12
N ALA A 196 -3.36 -20.21 -6.01
CA ALA A 196 -1.98 -20.48 -5.60
C ALA A 196 -0.97 -19.90 -6.61
N VAL A 197 -1.23 -20.04 -7.90
CA VAL A 197 -0.40 -19.45 -8.95
C VAL A 197 -0.43 -17.92 -8.88
N LEU A 198 -1.60 -17.31 -8.71
CA LEU A 198 -1.74 -15.86 -8.60
C LEU A 198 -0.95 -15.31 -7.39
N ALA A 199 -1.03 -15.98 -6.24
CA ALA A 199 -0.25 -15.65 -5.06
C ALA A 199 1.26 -15.77 -5.31
N ALA A 200 1.71 -16.83 -6.01
CA ALA A 200 3.11 -17.02 -6.38
C ALA A 200 3.59 -15.93 -7.39
N CYS A 201 2.77 -15.57 -8.36
CA CYS A 201 3.06 -14.45 -9.28
C CYS A 201 3.23 -13.13 -8.50
N ALA A 202 2.32 -12.85 -7.57
CA ALA A 202 2.39 -11.66 -6.72
C ALA A 202 3.65 -11.66 -5.84
N PHE A 203 4.07 -12.80 -5.33
CA PHE A 203 5.30 -12.99 -4.57
C PHE A 203 6.52 -12.58 -5.40
N PHE A 204 6.73 -13.19 -6.55
CA PHE A 204 7.91 -12.94 -7.39
C PHE A 204 7.92 -11.54 -7.97
N ALA A 205 6.78 -11.02 -8.44
CA ALA A 205 6.68 -9.65 -8.96
C ALA A 205 6.97 -8.61 -7.87
N THR A 206 6.55 -8.86 -6.63
CA THR A 206 6.84 -7.98 -5.49
C THR A 206 8.33 -8.00 -5.15
N ILE A 207 8.98 -9.17 -5.09
CA ILE A 207 10.43 -9.27 -4.86
C ILE A 207 11.18 -8.51 -5.95
N ALA A 208 10.81 -8.69 -7.23
CA ALA A 208 11.41 -7.98 -8.36
C ALA A 208 11.30 -6.46 -8.19
N ARG A 209 10.12 -5.97 -7.82
CA ARG A 209 9.86 -4.54 -7.59
C ARG A 209 10.69 -3.98 -6.42
N GLU A 210 10.75 -4.70 -5.29
CA GLU A 210 11.52 -4.26 -4.11
C GLU A 210 13.03 -4.23 -4.39
N MET A 211 13.58 -5.18 -5.19
CA MET A 211 14.98 -5.14 -5.62
C MET A 211 15.30 -3.89 -6.47
N VAL A 212 14.40 -3.51 -7.40
CA VAL A 212 14.57 -2.28 -8.20
C VAL A 212 14.48 -1.04 -7.31
N LYS A 213 13.61 -1.05 -6.31
CA LYS A 213 13.50 0.02 -5.32
C LYS A 213 14.77 0.14 -4.48
N ASP A 214 15.38 -0.98 -4.08
CA ASP A 214 16.68 -0.98 -3.38
C ASP A 214 17.78 -0.33 -4.23
N VAL A 215 17.77 -0.49 -5.56
CA VAL A 215 18.68 0.21 -6.46
C VAL A 215 18.41 1.71 -6.47
N GLN A 216 17.15 2.13 -6.42
CA GLN A 216 16.76 3.54 -6.37
C GLN A 216 17.19 4.22 -5.06
N ASP A 217 17.17 3.49 -3.95
CA ASP A 217 17.35 4.01 -2.59
C ASP A 217 18.82 3.82 -2.07
N ILE A 218 19.78 3.39 -2.92
CA ILE A 218 21.18 3.05 -2.55
C ILE A 218 21.85 4.12 -1.68
N GLU A 219 21.68 5.41 -2.01
CA GLU A 219 22.38 6.50 -1.30
C GLU A 219 21.94 6.61 0.16
N GLY A 220 20.63 6.66 0.41
CA GLY A 220 20.09 6.71 1.76
C GLY A 220 20.33 5.43 2.54
N ASP A 221 20.21 4.28 1.90
CA ASP A 221 20.43 2.97 2.50
C ASP A 221 21.89 2.80 2.92
N ARG A 222 22.84 3.19 2.07
CA ARG A 222 24.27 3.15 2.37
C ARG A 222 24.64 4.07 3.54
N TYR A 223 24.10 5.28 3.56
CA TYR A 223 24.36 6.23 4.65
C TYR A 223 23.92 5.69 6.01
N HIS A 224 22.89 4.86 6.06
CA HIS A 224 22.37 4.25 7.29
C HIS A 224 22.87 2.81 7.55
N GLY A 225 23.85 2.34 6.78
CA GLY A 225 24.49 1.03 6.97
C GLY A 225 23.58 -0.16 6.63
N ALA A 226 22.55 0.04 5.77
CA ALA A 226 21.71 -1.05 5.30
C ALA A 226 22.51 -2.00 4.38
N ARG A 227 22.16 -3.30 4.40
CA ARG A 227 22.82 -4.35 3.62
C ARG A 227 21.90 -4.86 2.51
N THR A 228 21.43 -3.97 1.64
CA THR A 228 20.59 -4.36 0.51
C THR A 228 21.38 -5.05 -0.58
N LEU A 229 20.73 -5.86 -1.44
CA LEU A 229 21.37 -6.60 -2.51
C LEU A 229 22.27 -5.70 -3.39
N PRO A 230 21.82 -4.51 -3.87
CA PRO A 230 22.66 -3.64 -4.68
C PRO A 230 23.82 -3.01 -3.91
N ILE A 231 23.74 -2.85 -2.59
CA ILE A 231 24.88 -2.37 -1.76
C ILE A 231 25.92 -3.45 -1.61
N MET A 232 25.51 -4.72 -1.41
CA MET A 232 26.42 -5.84 -1.17
C MET A 232 27.10 -6.34 -2.44
N PHE A 233 26.36 -6.41 -3.56
CA PHE A 233 26.80 -7.08 -4.78
C PHE A 233 26.72 -6.20 -6.04
N GLY A 234 26.36 -4.94 -5.88
CA GLY A 234 26.21 -3.99 -6.98
C GLY A 234 24.83 -4.02 -7.66
N PRO A 235 24.45 -2.91 -8.34
CA PRO A 235 23.14 -2.78 -9.00
C PRO A 235 22.91 -3.83 -10.10
N HIS A 236 23.97 -4.28 -10.77
CA HIS A 236 23.87 -5.30 -11.83
C HIS A 236 23.27 -6.61 -11.33
N ILE A 237 23.75 -7.12 -10.19
CA ILE A 237 23.24 -8.37 -9.59
C ILE A 237 21.79 -8.20 -9.15
N ALA A 238 21.42 -7.02 -8.62
CA ALA A 238 20.02 -6.75 -8.28
C ALA A 238 19.11 -6.79 -9.53
N TYR A 239 19.54 -6.27 -10.66
CA TYR A 239 18.78 -6.37 -11.92
C TYR A 239 18.73 -7.78 -12.48
N VAL A 240 19.80 -8.58 -12.37
CA VAL A 240 19.78 -10.00 -12.76
C VAL A 240 18.77 -10.77 -11.91
N ALA A 241 18.79 -10.59 -10.59
CA ALA A 241 17.84 -11.23 -9.68
C ALA A 241 16.39 -10.78 -9.96
N THR A 242 16.19 -9.47 -10.26
CA THR A 242 14.90 -8.94 -10.73
C THR A 242 14.40 -9.68 -11.97
N SER A 243 15.26 -9.88 -12.96
CA SER A 243 14.91 -10.59 -14.21
C SER A 243 14.53 -12.03 -13.96
N ALA A 244 15.26 -12.73 -13.09
CA ALA A 244 14.95 -14.11 -12.70
C ALA A 244 13.58 -14.20 -12.03
N CYS A 245 13.25 -13.30 -11.11
CA CYS A 245 11.94 -13.25 -10.46
C CYS A 245 10.82 -12.95 -11.46
N LEU A 246 11.01 -12.01 -12.41
CA LEU A 246 10.02 -11.72 -13.43
C LEU A 246 9.84 -12.88 -14.42
N ALA A 247 10.91 -13.58 -14.78
CA ALA A 247 10.83 -14.78 -15.61
C ALA A 247 10.02 -15.89 -14.91
N LEU A 248 10.29 -16.15 -13.62
CA LEU A 248 9.51 -17.09 -12.82
C LEU A 248 8.04 -16.67 -12.72
N CYS A 249 7.77 -15.39 -12.50
CA CYS A 249 6.41 -14.86 -12.48
C CYS A 249 5.67 -15.15 -13.81
N LEU A 250 6.31 -14.90 -14.96
CA LEU A 250 5.71 -15.13 -16.28
C LEU A 250 5.52 -16.62 -16.61
N ILE A 251 6.48 -17.47 -16.22
CA ILE A 251 6.34 -18.93 -16.38
C ILE A 251 5.14 -19.43 -15.55
N LEU A 252 5.04 -19.03 -14.30
CA LEU A 252 3.91 -19.39 -13.44
C LEU A 252 2.59 -18.83 -13.98
N ALA A 253 2.57 -17.58 -14.45
CA ALA A 253 1.36 -16.98 -15.03
C ALA A 253 0.85 -17.70 -16.30
N ALA A 254 1.70 -18.44 -17.01
CA ALA A 254 1.25 -19.25 -18.14
C ALA A 254 0.57 -20.58 -17.72
N VAL A 255 0.83 -21.06 -16.50
CA VAL A 255 0.33 -22.37 -16.01
C VAL A 255 -1.20 -22.48 -16.02
N PRO A 256 -1.99 -21.49 -15.52
CA PRO A 256 -3.45 -21.58 -15.54
C PRO A 256 -4.04 -21.76 -16.94
N TYR A 257 -3.42 -21.14 -17.96
CA TYR A 257 -3.86 -21.30 -19.35
C TYR A 257 -3.60 -22.74 -19.85
N VAL A 258 -2.43 -23.29 -19.55
CA VAL A 258 -2.09 -24.69 -19.91
C VAL A 258 -3.01 -25.68 -19.19
N MET A 259 -3.44 -25.36 -17.97
CA MET A 259 -4.37 -26.18 -17.19
C MET A 259 -5.86 -26.00 -17.59
N GLY A 260 -6.17 -25.11 -18.52
CA GLY A 260 -7.54 -24.82 -18.95
C GLY A 260 -8.39 -24.11 -17.88
N LEU A 261 -7.77 -23.45 -16.92
CA LEU A 261 -8.44 -22.72 -15.83
C LEU A 261 -8.80 -21.27 -16.22
N VAL A 262 -8.29 -20.81 -17.36
CA VAL A 262 -8.49 -19.45 -17.87
C VAL A 262 -8.68 -19.47 -19.38
N ASN A 263 -9.34 -18.46 -19.92
CA ASN A 263 -9.68 -18.34 -21.34
C ASN A 263 -8.61 -17.57 -22.16
N ASP A 264 -8.82 -17.42 -23.48
CA ASP A 264 -7.90 -16.73 -24.38
C ASP A 264 -7.72 -15.23 -24.07
N ALA A 265 -8.73 -14.58 -23.48
CA ALA A 265 -8.62 -13.18 -23.07
C ALA A 265 -7.54 -13.00 -21.99
N TYR A 266 -7.37 -13.99 -21.10
CA TYR A 266 -6.26 -14.02 -20.15
C TYR A 266 -4.91 -13.98 -20.84
N MET A 267 -4.71 -14.84 -21.87
CA MET A 267 -3.44 -14.92 -22.59
C MET A 267 -3.13 -13.61 -23.33
N ALA A 268 -4.13 -12.98 -23.94
CA ALA A 268 -3.96 -11.69 -24.60
C ALA A 268 -3.48 -10.60 -23.61
N LEU A 269 -4.07 -10.55 -22.43
CA LEU A 269 -3.66 -9.60 -21.39
C LEU A 269 -2.29 -9.96 -20.79
N LEU A 270 -1.97 -11.24 -20.65
CA LEU A 270 -0.63 -11.68 -20.21
C LEU A 270 0.46 -11.19 -21.16
N LEU A 271 0.23 -11.20 -22.48
CA LEU A 271 1.16 -10.63 -23.45
C LEU A 271 1.36 -9.11 -23.25
N VAL A 272 0.33 -8.38 -22.87
CA VAL A 272 0.46 -6.95 -22.50
C VAL A 272 1.33 -6.78 -21.25
N ALA A 273 1.17 -7.65 -20.25
CA ALA A 273 2.02 -7.63 -19.04
C ALA A 273 3.49 -7.93 -19.38
N VAL A 274 3.74 -8.89 -20.26
CA VAL A 274 5.09 -9.18 -20.81
C VAL A 274 5.68 -7.92 -21.44
N GLY A 275 4.92 -7.22 -22.28
CA GLY A 275 5.33 -5.95 -22.89
C GLY A 275 5.72 -4.90 -21.85
N ALA A 276 4.92 -4.73 -20.80
CA ALA A 276 5.22 -3.80 -19.71
C ALA A 276 6.53 -4.16 -18.98
N PHE A 277 6.76 -5.44 -18.69
CA PHE A 277 8.00 -5.90 -18.03
C PHE A 277 9.22 -5.70 -18.94
N LEU A 278 9.11 -5.97 -20.25
CA LEU A 278 10.19 -5.73 -21.21
C LEU A 278 10.52 -4.24 -21.34
N ILE A 279 9.51 -3.36 -21.36
CA ILE A 279 9.71 -1.92 -21.39
C ILE A 279 10.42 -1.49 -20.09
N GLY A 280 9.95 -1.94 -18.93
CA GLY A 280 10.61 -1.68 -17.65
C GLY A 280 12.07 -2.11 -17.64
N TRP A 281 12.34 -3.31 -18.15
CA TRP A 281 13.70 -3.82 -18.30
C TRP A 281 14.59 -2.93 -19.19
N ARG A 282 14.09 -2.48 -20.30
CA ARG A 282 14.82 -1.55 -21.20
C ARG A 282 15.11 -0.22 -20.54
N LEU A 283 14.20 0.28 -19.72
CA LEU A 283 14.30 1.56 -19.04
C LEU A 283 15.13 1.52 -17.74
N ARG A 284 15.54 0.35 -17.23
CA ARG A 284 16.20 0.17 -15.93
C ARG A 284 17.46 1.03 -15.72
N HIS A 285 18.25 1.25 -16.79
CA HIS A 285 19.47 2.05 -16.71
C HIS A 285 19.20 3.56 -16.82
N ALA A 286 18.09 3.94 -17.48
CA ALA A 286 17.67 5.33 -17.57
C ALA A 286 16.97 5.80 -16.28
N SER A 287 16.14 4.96 -15.70
CA SER A 287 15.42 5.27 -14.47
C SER A 287 14.91 4.02 -13.76
N ALA A 288 15.48 3.71 -12.60
CA ALA A 288 14.98 2.64 -11.73
C ALA A 288 13.51 2.88 -11.33
N ARG A 289 13.09 4.14 -11.17
CA ARG A 289 11.70 4.51 -10.86
C ARG A 289 10.73 4.13 -11.97
N LEU A 290 11.08 4.38 -13.24
CA LEU A 290 10.26 3.96 -14.39
C LEU A 290 10.20 2.44 -14.50
N CYS A 291 11.31 1.75 -14.28
CA CYS A 291 11.34 0.28 -14.23
C CYS A 291 10.36 -0.25 -13.16
N GLN A 292 10.40 0.32 -11.95
CA GLN A 292 9.47 -0.05 -10.87
C GLN A 292 8.00 0.17 -11.25
N TYR A 293 7.66 1.30 -11.89
CA TYR A 293 6.30 1.58 -12.34
C TYR A 293 5.83 0.62 -13.42
N MET A 294 6.71 0.21 -14.33
CA MET A 294 6.38 -0.77 -15.38
C MET A 294 6.14 -2.17 -14.78
N ILE A 295 6.93 -2.59 -13.78
CA ILE A 295 6.68 -3.84 -13.06
C ILE A 295 5.31 -3.78 -12.37
N MET A 296 4.99 -2.68 -11.70
CA MET A 296 3.69 -2.50 -11.04
C MET A 296 2.54 -2.53 -12.05
N ALA A 297 2.67 -1.83 -13.18
CA ALA A 297 1.67 -1.84 -14.25
C ALA A 297 1.45 -3.25 -14.82
N GLY A 298 2.53 -3.99 -15.13
CA GLY A 298 2.44 -5.37 -15.57
C GLY A 298 1.76 -6.28 -14.54
N SER A 299 2.06 -6.10 -13.25
CA SER A 299 1.41 -6.86 -12.17
C SER A 299 -0.09 -6.59 -12.07
N ILE A 300 -0.51 -5.33 -12.26
CA ILE A 300 -1.94 -4.96 -12.31
C ILE A 300 -2.61 -5.60 -13.53
N VAL A 301 -1.95 -5.62 -14.67
CA VAL A 301 -2.48 -6.28 -15.88
C VAL A 301 -2.65 -7.78 -15.68
N VAL A 302 -1.71 -8.46 -14.99
CA VAL A 302 -1.88 -9.88 -14.62
C VAL A 302 -3.09 -10.07 -13.71
N LEU A 303 -3.29 -9.19 -12.72
CA LEU A 303 -4.46 -9.26 -11.83
C LEU A 303 -5.77 -9.10 -12.60
N VAL A 304 -5.83 -8.14 -13.54
CA VAL A 304 -6.99 -7.92 -14.42
C VAL A 304 -7.20 -9.12 -15.36
N ALA A 305 -6.11 -9.72 -15.86
CA ALA A 305 -6.19 -10.91 -16.70
C ALA A 305 -6.86 -12.07 -15.97
N PHE A 306 -6.51 -12.31 -14.70
CA PHE A 306 -7.20 -13.30 -13.86
C PHE A 306 -8.67 -12.94 -13.64
N ALA A 307 -8.98 -11.67 -13.37
CA ALA A 307 -10.35 -11.23 -13.15
C ALA A 307 -11.28 -11.44 -14.37
N ILE A 308 -10.73 -11.32 -15.57
CA ILE A 308 -11.50 -11.45 -16.83
C ILE A 308 -11.44 -12.88 -17.37
N GLY A 309 -10.32 -13.55 -17.19
CA GLY A 309 -10.03 -14.82 -17.85
C GLY A 309 -10.36 -16.06 -17.04
N TYR A 310 -10.58 -15.97 -15.76
CA TYR A 310 -10.94 -17.12 -14.91
C TYR A 310 -12.32 -17.65 -15.27
N VAL A 311 -12.44 -18.98 -15.46
CA VAL A 311 -13.65 -19.69 -15.97
C VAL A 311 -14.31 -20.50 -14.86
#